data_9cabf0e75f7e92bbf9f32a9b2cf4812f
#
_entry.id   9cabf0e75f7e92bbf9f32a9b2cf4812f
#
_cell.length_a   1.000
_cell.length_b   1.000
_cell.length_c   1.000
_cell.angle_alpha   90.00
_cell.angle_beta   90.00
_cell.angle_gamma   90.00
#
_symmetry.space_group_name_H-M   'P 1'
#
loop_
_entity.id
_entity.type
_entity.pdbx_description
1 polymer ?
#
loop_
_entity_poly.entity_id
_entity_poly.type
_entity_poly.pdbx_seq_one_letter_code
_entity_poly.pdbx_strand_id
1 'polypeptide(L)'
;MNSLKKINSEIKWGGSILALYLVWAITWFIQSHFLKGSFSAPYLPSSDIKIELLGPGGQGFILGTDIYGRSLYELLSSGLNYSLGISLLVCLMAASIGIIVGYLSVTGPRFVKIASDLLINLIFVFPSILIAILIMAATGQSFWGLVFCLVVTGWPGYAKIVRGETIRVMGLTYVESAVAIGVSKLRLFFTILLPAIMPLLSVHIVLGLSGVIISEATLGFLGLGGSEYSWGSML
;
A
#
# COMPACT_ATOMS: atom_id res chain seq x y z
N MET A 1 -18.95 -25.36 17.21
CA MET A 1 -18.88 -25.95 15.87
C MET A 1 -19.42 -25.01 14.79
N ASN A 2 -20.48 -24.23 15.02
CA ASN A 2 -21.03 -23.26 14.04
C ASN A 2 -20.14 -22.03 13.79
N SER A 3 -19.40 -21.53 14.77
CA SER A 3 -18.50 -20.38 14.62
C SER A 3 -17.29 -20.69 13.72
N LEU A 4 -16.71 -21.88 13.83
CA LEU A 4 -15.59 -22.30 12.97
C LEU A 4 -16.01 -22.50 11.51
N LYS A 5 -17.25 -22.99 11.26
CA LYS A 5 -17.80 -23.09 9.91
C LYS A 5 -18.05 -21.71 9.30
N LYS A 6 -18.49 -20.73 10.10
CA LYS A 6 -18.74 -19.35 9.66
C LYS A 6 -17.43 -18.64 9.29
N ILE A 7 -16.40 -18.76 10.13
CA ILE A 7 -15.05 -18.21 9.86
C ILE A 7 -14.47 -18.79 8.55
N ASN A 8 -14.59 -20.11 8.35
CA ASN A 8 -14.16 -20.74 7.08
C ASN A 8 -14.92 -20.22 5.86
N SER A 9 -16.20 -19.89 6.00
CA SER A 9 -17.00 -19.32 4.90
C SER A 9 -16.52 -17.89 4.57
N GLU A 10 -16.34 -17.04 5.55
CA GLU A 10 -15.89 -15.64 5.35
C GLU A 10 -14.49 -15.58 4.72
N ILE A 11 -13.56 -16.43 5.16
CA ILE A 11 -12.21 -16.54 4.55
C ILE A 11 -12.31 -17.01 3.08
N LYS A 12 -13.17 -17.97 2.78
CA LYS A 12 -13.36 -18.45 1.40
C LYS A 12 -13.92 -17.35 0.49
N TRP A 13 -14.94 -16.62 0.94
CA TRP A 13 -15.51 -15.52 0.17
C TRP A 13 -14.50 -14.38 -0.04
N GLY A 14 -13.82 -13.93 1.03
CA GLY A 14 -12.78 -12.92 0.92
C GLY A 14 -11.62 -13.34 0.01
N GLY A 15 -11.16 -14.59 0.15
CA GLY A 15 -10.12 -15.15 -0.70
C GLY A 15 -10.54 -15.27 -2.16
N SER A 16 -11.80 -15.64 -2.43
CA SER A 16 -12.33 -15.72 -3.80
C SER A 16 -12.41 -14.35 -4.46
N ILE A 17 -12.89 -13.35 -3.75
CA ILE A 17 -12.94 -11.96 -4.24
C ILE A 17 -11.53 -11.45 -4.54
N LEU A 18 -10.60 -11.63 -3.62
CA LEU A 18 -9.20 -11.23 -3.82
C LEU A 18 -8.57 -11.93 -5.03
N ALA A 19 -8.78 -13.24 -5.15
CA ALA A 19 -8.29 -14.03 -6.29
C ALA A 19 -8.86 -13.51 -7.61
N LEU A 20 -10.12 -13.13 -7.64
CA LEU A 20 -10.80 -12.61 -8.84
C LEU A 20 -10.18 -11.26 -9.26
N TYR A 21 -9.92 -10.36 -8.30
CA TYR A 21 -9.22 -9.09 -8.56
C TYR A 21 -7.79 -9.30 -9.05
N LEU A 22 -7.05 -10.23 -8.44
CA LEU A 22 -5.68 -10.53 -8.86
C LEU A 22 -5.64 -11.16 -10.26
N VAL A 23 -6.55 -12.07 -10.57
CA VAL A 23 -6.66 -12.66 -11.92
C VAL A 23 -6.98 -11.57 -12.93
N TRP A 24 -7.92 -10.67 -12.63
CA TRP A 24 -8.23 -9.55 -13.51
C TRP A 24 -7.00 -8.64 -13.73
N ALA A 25 -6.31 -8.23 -12.66
CA ALA A 25 -5.12 -7.41 -12.75
C ALA A 25 -4.01 -8.08 -13.60
N ILE A 26 -3.73 -9.36 -13.34
CA ILE A 26 -2.69 -10.11 -14.04
C ILE A 26 -3.05 -10.31 -15.53
N THR A 27 -4.28 -10.71 -15.83
CA THR A 27 -4.71 -10.92 -17.23
C THR A 27 -4.65 -9.64 -18.03
N TRP A 28 -5.11 -8.51 -17.45
CA TRP A 28 -5.02 -7.23 -18.12
C TRP A 28 -3.56 -6.78 -18.28
N PHE A 29 -2.70 -6.95 -17.28
CA PHE A 29 -1.28 -6.63 -17.35
C PHE A 29 -0.57 -7.41 -18.48
N ILE A 30 -0.84 -8.72 -18.58
CA ILE A 30 -0.28 -9.54 -19.65
C ILE A 30 -0.78 -9.07 -21.02
N GLN A 31 -2.08 -8.81 -21.15
CA GLN A 31 -2.64 -8.34 -22.43
C GLN A 31 -2.08 -6.98 -22.85
N SER A 32 -1.98 -6.02 -21.94
CA SER A 32 -1.51 -4.68 -22.26
C SER A 32 -0.01 -4.65 -22.57
N HIS A 33 0.79 -5.39 -21.81
CA HIS A 33 2.26 -5.35 -21.95
C HIS A 33 2.78 -6.21 -23.10
N PHE A 34 2.24 -7.41 -23.29
CA PHE A 34 2.75 -8.37 -24.27
C PHE A 34 1.98 -8.38 -25.59
N LEU A 35 0.68 -8.08 -25.59
CA LEU A 35 -0.14 -8.16 -26.81
C LEU A 35 -0.40 -6.82 -27.46
N LYS A 36 -0.64 -5.75 -26.68
CA LYS A 36 -0.94 -4.42 -27.23
C LYS A 36 0.28 -3.49 -27.29
N GLY A 37 1.36 -3.79 -26.59
CA GLY A 37 2.63 -3.04 -26.64
C GLY A 37 2.57 -1.59 -26.16
N SER A 38 1.43 -1.15 -25.56
CA SER A 38 1.22 0.23 -25.15
C SER A 38 0.41 0.30 -23.85
N PHE A 39 1.07 0.71 -22.78
CA PHE A 39 0.43 0.97 -21.49
C PHE A 39 -0.33 2.30 -21.47
N SER A 40 0.02 3.24 -22.36
CA SER A 40 -0.53 4.60 -22.41
C SER A 40 -1.77 4.76 -23.28
N ALA A 41 -2.06 3.79 -24.16
CA ALA A 41 -3.16 3.90 -25.12
C ALA A 41 -4.55 4.12 -24.49
N PRO A 42 -4.90 3.54 -23.31
CA PRO A 42 -6.21 3.75 -22.69
C PRO A 42 -6.48 5.19 -22.26
N TYR A 43 -5.43 5.99 -22.08
CA TYR A 43 -5.54 7.35 -21.53
C TYR A 43 -5.58 8.44 -22.59
N LEU A 44 -5.34 8.10 -23.84
CA LEU A 44 -5.42 9.05 -24.93
C LEU A 44 -6.89 9.30 -25.28
N PRO A 45 -7.33 10.60 -25.35
CA PRO A 45 -8.65 10.94 -25.82
C PRO A 45 -8.85 10.43 -27.25
N SER A 46 -10.04 9.94 -27.55
CA SER A 46 -10.40 9.60 -28.92
C SER A 46 -10.68 10.87 -29.71
N SER A 47 -10.27 10.90 -30.98
CA SER A 47 -10.64 11.95 -31.91
C SER A 47 -12.03 11.73 -32.54
N ASP A 48 -12.67 10.61 -32.27
CA ASP A 48 -13.98 10.25 -32.82
C ASP A 48 -15.10 10.54 -31.82
N ILE A 49 -15.81 11.64 -32.00
CA ILE A 49 -16.96 12.09 -31.20
C ILE A 49 -18.09 11.03 -31.15
N LYS A 50 -18.17 10.13 -32.13
CA LYS A 50 -19.21 9.10 -32.18
C LYS A 50 -19.04 8.00 -31.12
N ILE A 51 -17.87 7.91 -30.45
CA ILE A 51 -17.61 6.95 -29.43
C ILE A 51 -17.60 7.55 -28.01
N GLU A 52 -17.93 8.82 -27.87
CA GLU A 52 -18.09 9.46 -26.56
C GLU A 52 -19.37 8.99 -25.88
N LEU A 53 -19.28 8.74 -24.55
CA LEU A 53 -20.43 8.35 -23.71
C LEU A 53 -21.24 7.15 -24.23
N LEU A 54 -20.60 6.18 -24.86
CA LEU A 54 -21.26 4.94 -25.25
C LEU A 54 -21.66 4.13 -24.03
N GLY A 55 -22.87 3.60 -24.03
CA GLY A 55 -23.33 2.65 -23.02
C GLY A 55 -22.61 1.31 -23.10
N PRO A 56 -22.73 0.46 -22.05
CA PRO A 56 -22.16 -0.89 -22.03
C PRO A 56 -22.57 -1.71 -23.28
N GLY A 57 -21.59 -2.33 -23.92
CA GLY A 57 -21.77 -3.11 -25.15
C GLY A 57 -21.85 -2.30 -26.44
N GLY A 58 -21.86 -0.95 -26.37
CA GLY A 58 -21.88 -0.09 -27.54
C GLY A 58 -20.58 -0.20 -28.34
N GLN A 59 -20.68 -0.38 -29.65
CA GLN A 59 -19.55 -0.49 -30.59
C GLN A 59 -18.42 -1.44 -30.15
N GLY A 60 -18.73 -2.48 -29.34
CA GLY A 60 -17.75 -3.47 -28.86
C GLY A 60 -17.05 -3.11 -27.57
N PHE A 61 -17.37 -1.98 -26.93
CA PHE A 61 -16.85 -1.61 -25.62
C PHE A 61 -17.64 -2.30 -24.50
N ILE A 62 -17.00 -3.16 -23.69
CA ILE A 62 -17.65 -3.99 -22.65
C ILE A 62 -18.41 -3.13 -21.65
N LEU A 63 -17.77 -2.10 -21.09
CA LEU A 63 -18.35 -1.17 -20.11
C LEU A 63 -18.74 0.18 -20.70
N GLY A 64 -18.59 0.34 -22.03
CA GLY A 64 -18.79 1.61 -22.70
C GLY A 64 -17.57 2.52 -22.62
N THR A 65 -17.79 3.83 -22.88
CA THR A 65 -16.75 4.85 -22.96
C THR A 65 -17.07 6.04 -22.07
N ASP A 66 -16.03 6.80 -21.72
CA ASP A 66 -16.15 8.08 -21.00
C ASP A 66 -16.42 9.26 -21.97
N ILE A 67 -16.44 10.48 -21.43
CA ILE A 67 -16.61 11.73 -22.18
C ILE A 67 -15.50 12.01 -23.19
N TYR A 68 -14.37 11.31 -23.08
CA TYR A 68 -13.24 11.42 -24.01
C TYR A 68 -13.17 10.25 -24.99
N GLY A 69 -14.19 9.38 -25.03
CA GLY A 69 -14.23 8.18 -25.87
C GLY A 69 -13.27 7.08 -25.46
N ARG A 70 -12.74 7.11 -24.21
CA ARG A 70 -11.82 6.11 -23.69
C ARG A 70 -12.60 4.92 -23.12
N SER A 71 -12.12 3.69 -23.34
CA SER A 71 -12.73 2.48 -22.80
C SER A 71 -12.72 2.46 -21.28
N LEU A 72 -13.89 2.43 -20.64
CA LEU A 72 -14.00 2.34 -19.18
C LEU A 72 -13.39 1.05 -18.64
N TYR A 73 -13.48 -0.07 -19.35
CA TYR A 73 -12.85 -1.32 -18.94
C TYR A 73 -11.32 -1.19 -18.89
N GLU A 74 -10.71 -0.56 -19.88
CA GLU A 74 -9.27 -0.38 -19.94
C GLU A 74 -8.79 0.63 -18.89
N LEU A 75 -9.53 1.72 -18.67
CA LEU A 75 -9.24 2.70 -17.63
C LEU A 75 -9.29 2.08 -16.22
N LEU A 76 -10.35 1.35 -15.91
CA LEU A 76 -10.47 0.67 -14.61
C LEU A 76 -9.38 -0.37 -14.40
N SER A 77 -9.06 -1.14 -15.43
CA SER A 77 -8.05 -2.20 -15.35
C SER A 77 -6.64 -1.64 -15.18
N SER A 78 -6.30 -0.58 -15.90
CA SER A 78 -5.00 0.08 -15.79
C SER A 78 -4.84 0.79 -14.44
N GLY A 79 -5.87 1.49 -13.99
CA GLY A 79 -5.89 2.11 -12.67
C GLY A 79 -5.76 1.08 -11.54
N LEU A 80 -6.42 -0.08 -11.65
CA LEU A 80 -6.27 -1.19 -10.69
C LEU A 80 -4.80 -1.63 -10.58
N ASN A 81 -4.14 -1.86 -11.71
CA ASN A 81 -2.74 -2.29 -11.73
C ASN A 81 -1.81 -1.22 -11.15
N TYR A 82 -2.03 0.04 -11.51
CA TYR A 82 -1.24 1.15 -10.99
C TYR A 82 -1.42 1.31 -9.47
N SER A 83 -2.66 1.41 -8.98
CA SER A 83 -2.96 1.63 -7.57
C SER A 83 -2.56 0.45 -6.69
N LEU A 84 -2.70 -0.80 -7.15
CA LEU A 84 -2.18 -1.98 -6.45
C LEU A 84 -0.65 -2.00 -6.43
N GLY A 85 0.00 -1.71 -7.56
CA GLY A 85 1.45 -1.69 -7.66
C GLY A 85 2.08 -0.67 -6.74
N ILE A 86 1.59 0.57 -6.77
CA ILE A 86 2.11 1.64 -5.90
C ILE A 86 1.82 1.38 -4.43
N SER A 87 0.61 0.92 -4.09
CA SER A 87 0.27 0.64 -2.70
C SER A 87 1.09 -0.50 -2.11
N LEU A 88 1.35 -1.56 -2.87
CA LEU A 88 2.22 -2.65 -2.44
C LEU A 88 3.66 -2.15 -2.20
N LEU A 89 4.21 -1.38 -3.15
CA LEU A 89 5.55 -0.80 -3.03
C LEU A 89 5.66 0.10 -1.78
N VAL A 90 4.71 1.01 -1.60
CA VAL A 90 4.67 1.93 -0.45
C VAL A 90 4.54 1.17 0.87
N CYS A 91 3.61 0.20 0.96
CA CYS A 91 3.43 -0.58 2.18
C CYS A 91 4.68 -1.39 2.54
N LEU A 92 5.34 -2.02 1.56
CA LEU A 92 6.58 -2.77 1.80
C LEU A 92 7.72 -1.86 2.26
N MET A 93 7.90 -0.70 1.64
CA MET A 93 8.91 0.27 2.05
C MET A 93 8.62 0.84 3.44
N ALA A 94 7.38 1.27 3.70
CA ALA A 94 6.96 1.82 4.98
C ALA A 94 7.05 0.78 6.10
N ALA A 95 6.64 -0.47 5.85
CA ALA A 95 6.77 -1.57 6.81
C ALA A 95 8.24 -1.89 7.09
N SER A 96 9.11 -1.91 6.08
CA SER A 96 10.55 -2.16 6.26
C SER A 96 11.20 -1.10 7.16
N ILE A 97 10.92 0.18 6.91
CA ILE A 97 11.38 1.29 7.76
C ILE A 97 10.78 1.14 9.16
N GLY A 98 9.48 0.86 9.25
CA GLY A 98 8.76 0.68 10.51
C GLY A 98 9.33 -0.47 11.35
N ILE A 99 9.69 -1.60 10.75
CA ILE A 99 10.32 -2.73 11.43
C ILE A 99 11.65 -2.29 12.04
N ILE A 100 12.52 -1.65 11.27
CA ILE A 100 13.84 -1.24 11.72
C ILE A 100 13.71 -0.19 12.84
N VAL A 101 12.96 0.88 12.62
CA VAL A 101 12.81 1.96 13.60
C VAL A 101 12.06 1.49 14.85
N GLY A 102 10.98 0.72 14.69
CA GLY A 102 10.22 0.15 15.80
C GLY A 102 11.07 -0.78 16.68
N TYR A 103 11.88 -1.65 16.09
CA TYR A 103 12.82 -2.50 16.83
C TYR A 103 13.90 -1.68 17.54
N LEU A 104 14.53 -0.75 16.83
CA LEU A 104 15.61 0.08 17.41
C LEU A 104 15.10 1.02 18.50
N SER A 105 13.85 1.45 18.45
CA SER A 105 13.24 2.27 19.51
C SER A 105 13.17 1.55 20.87
N VAL A 106 13.21 0.21 20.88
CA VAL A 106 13.21 -0.61 22.11
C VAL A 106 14.61 -1.10 22.48
N THR A 107 15.36 -1.61 21.51
CA THR A 107 16.63 -2.33 21.75
C THR A 107 17.88 -1.48 21.54
N GLY A 108 17.72 -0.31 20.93
CA GLY A 108 18.80 0.62 20.60
C GLY A 108 19.36 1.36 21.82
N PRO A 109 20.45 2.12 21.64
CA PRO A 109 20.99 3.00 22.67
C PRO A 109 19.99 4.14 22.98
N ARG A 110 20.14 4.78 24.14
CA ARG A 110 19.22 5.81 24.66
C ARG A 110 18.92 6.91 23.65
N PHE A 111 19.94 7.37 22.93
CA PHE A 111 19.75 8.41 21.89
C PHE A 111 18.82 7.95 20.76
N VAL A 112 19.00 6.71 20.26
CA VAL A 112 18.18 6.16 19.17
C VAL A 112 16.72 5.97 19.63
N LYS A 113 16.51 5.54 20.87
CA LYS A 113 15.15 5.42 21.46
C LYS A 113 14.44 6.78 21.46
N ILE A 114 15.11 7.81 22.01
CA ILE A 114 14.54 9.16 22.09
C ILE A 114 14.30 9.74 20.70
N ALA A 115 15.25 9.61 19.77
CA ALA A 115 15.11 10.10 18.41
C ALA A 115 13.97 9.41 17.65
N SER A 116 13.86 8.07 17.78
CA SER A 116 12.77 7.32 17.16
C SER A 116 11.39 7.76 17.69
N ASP A 117 11.26 7.93 19.00
CA ASP A 117 10.02 8.38 19.62
C ASP A 117 9.64 9.79 19.17
N LEU A 118 10.62 10.69 19.11
CA LEU A 118 10.41 12.06 18.68
C LEU A 118 9.97 12.10 17.21
N LEU A 119 10.63 11.36 16.32
CA LEU A 119 10.27 11.30 14.89
C LEU A 119 8.88 10.70 14.66
N ILE A 120 8.57 9.60 15.32
CA ILE A 120 7.25 8.96 15.22
C ILE A 120 6.16 9.95 15.66
N ASN A 121 6.34 10.61 16.82
CA ASN A 121 5.34 11.53 17.34
C ASN A 121 5.25 12.81 16.51
N LEU A 122 6.37 13.32 15.98
CA LEU A 122 6.38 14.51 15.12
C LEU A 122 5.48 14.31 13.90
N ILE A 123 5.59 13.17 13.21
CA ILE A 123 4.78 12.90 12.02
C ILE A 123 3.29 12.75 12.40
N PHE A 124 2.97 12.18 13.58
CA PHE A 124 1.58 12.05 14.02
C PHE A 124 0.93 13.35 14.49
N VAL A 125 1.70 14.37 14.85
CA VAL A 125 1.16 15.71 15.21
C VAL A 125 0.51 16.39 14.02
N PHE A 126 1.04 16.19 12.83
CA PHE A 126 0.50 16.79 11.62
C PHE A 126 -0.47 15.84 10.91
N PRO A 127 -1.58 16.35 10.35
CA PRO A 127 -2.42 15.57 9.45
C PRO A 127 -1.60 15.03 8.27
N SER A 128 -1.62 13.70 8.06
CA SER A 128 -0.81 13.05 7.04
C SER A 128 -1.02 13.61 5.63
N ILE A 129 -2.26 14.01 5.32
CA ILE A 129 -2.60 14.61 4.03
C ILE A 129 -1.88 15.95 3.81
N LEU A 130 -1.72 16.77 4.85
CA LEU A 130 -1.01 18.05 4.75
C LEU A 130 0.48 17.84 4.47
N ILE A 131 1.10 16.86 5.16
CA ILE A 131 2.50 16.48 4.89
C ILE A 131 2.65 16.01 3.44
N ALA A 132 1.72 15.16 2.98
CA ALA A 132 1.74 14.65 1.61
C ALA A 132 1.63 15.78 0.57
N ILE A 133 0.71 16.73 0.76
CA ILE A 133 0.55 17.89 -0.12
C ILE A 133 1.83 18.74 -0.16
N LEU A 134 2.44 19.01 1.00
CA LEU A 134 3.69 19.78 1.07
C LEU A 134 4.85 19.08 0.33
N ILE A 135 4.99 17.77 0.53
CA ILE A 135 6.03 17.00 -0.17
C ILE A 135 5.78 17.01 -1.68
N MET A 136 4.54 16.76 -2.13
CA MET A 136 4.21 16.77 -3.55
C MET A 136 4.38 18.15 -4.18
N ALA A 137 4.04 19.23 -3.46
CA ALA A 137 4.29 20.58 -3.93
C ALA A 137 5.79 20.89 -4.10
N ALA A 138 6.64 20.31 -3.24
CA ALA A 138 8.10 20.51 -3.30
C ALA A 138 8.79 19.61 -4.34
N THR A 139 8.34 18.37 -4.50
CA THR A 139 8.96 17.37 -5.40
C THR A 139 8.40 17.39 -6.82
N GLY A 140 7.26 18.07 -7.02
CA GLY A 140 6.50 18.02 -8.26
C GLY A 140 5.68 16.74 -8.42
N GLN A 141 4.83 16.72 -9.44
CA GLN A 141 4.00 15.57 -9.78
C GLN A 141 4.87 14.48 -10.42
N SER A 142 5.24 13.48 -9.63
CA SER A 142 6.05 12.37 -10.11
C SER A 142 5.73 11.09 -9.34
N PHE A 143 5.91 9.95 -10.00
CA PHE A 143 5.74 8.64 -9.37
C PHE A 143 6.56 8.50 -8.08
N TRP A 144 7.85 8.86 -8.13
CA TRP A 144 8.73 8.75 -6.96
C TRP A 144 8.43 9.78 -5.88
N GLY A 145 7.95 10.98 -6.25
CA GLY A 145 7.45 11.97 -5.30
C GLY A 145 6.26 11.43 -4.52
N LEU A 146 5.30 10.79 -5.21
CA LEU A 146 4.14 10.17 -4.59
C LEU A 146 4.54 9.00 -3.68
N VAL A 147 5.40 8.09 -4.14
CA VAL A 147 5.92 7.00 -3.31
C VAL A 147 6.60 7.54 -2.07
N PHE A 148 7.48 8.54 -2.22
CA PHE A 148 8.21 9.13 -1.10
C PHE A 148 7.28 9.77 -0.08
N CYS A 149 6.29 10.57 -0.50
CA CYS A 149 5.38 11.22 0.44
C CYS A 149 4.52 10.20 1.21
N LEU A 150 4.03 9.15 0.54
CA LEU A 150 3.22 8.11 1.18
C LEU A 150 4.05 7.21 2.11
N VAL A 151 5.31 6.94 1.77
CA VAL A 151 6.23 6.22 2.67
C VAL A 151 6.55 7.05 3.90
N VAL A 152 6.89 8.35 3.73
CA VAL A 152 7.21 9.25 4.84
C VAL A 152 6.05 9.41 5.81
N THR A 153 4.82 9.43 5.32
CA THR A 153 3.63 9.55 6.17
C THR A 153 3.18 8.21 6.75
N GLY A 154 3.48 7.09 6.10
CA GLY A 154 2.98 5.75 6.47
C GLY A 154 3.85 4.97 7.45
N TRP A 155 5.20 5.07 7.39
CA TRP A 155 6.10 4.25 8.21
C TRP A 155 5.91 4.37 9.73
N PRO A 156 5.48 5.53 10.32
CA PRO A 156 5.37 5.64 11.77
C PRO A 156 4.28 4.73 12.36
N GLY A 157 3.22 4.46 11.56
CA GLY A 157 2.17 3.51 11.94
C GLY A 157 2.73 2.11 12.17
N TYR A 158 3.51 1.61 11.22
CA TYR A 158 4.20 0.31 11.34
C TYR A 158 5.21 0.30 12.48
N ALA A 159 5.97 1.39 12.66
CA ALA A 159 6.95 1.49 13.74
C ALA A 159 6.30 1.41 15.14
N LYS A 160 5.14 2.03 15.35
CA LYS A 160 4.39 1.93 16.63
C LYS A 160 3.96 0.48 16.92
N ILE A 161 3.48 -0.23 15.92
CA ILE A 161 3.04 -1.63 16.06
C ILE A 161 4.23 -2.51 16.40
N VAL A 162 5.31 -2.41 15.60
CA VAL A 162 6.54 -3.18 15.82
C VAL A 162 7.14 -2.89 17.18
N ARG A 163 7.15 -1.63 17.63
CA ARG A 163 7.59 -1.23 18.97
C ARG A 163 6.76 -1.91 20.03
N GLY A 164 5.43 -1.83 19.96
CA GLY A 164 4.53 -2.45 20.94
C GLY A 164 4.75 -3.95 21.06
N GLU A 165 4.83 -4.65 19.92
CA GLU A 165 5.10 -6.08 19.88
C GLU A 165 6.49 -6.43 20.35
N THR A 166 7.51 -5.64 20.02
CA THR A 166 8.87 -5.85 20.52
C THR A 166 8.92 -5.77 22.05
N ILE A 167 8.26 -4.78 22.66
CA ILE A 167 8.17 -4.65 24.13
C ILE A 167 7.48 -5.90 24.72
N ARG A 168 6.35 -6.32 24.13
CA ARG A 168 5.59 -7.49 24.58
C ARG A 168 6.43 -8.76 24.52
N VAL A 169 7.09 -9.01 23.38
CA VAL A 169 7.87 -10.24 23.16
C VAL A 169 9.14 -10.27 24.02
N MET A 170 9.80 -9.13 24.18
CA MET A 170 11.00 -9.02 25.02
C MET A 170 10.73 -9.30 26.51
N GLY A 171 9.49 -9.11 26.98
CA GLY A 171 9.08 -9.45 28.36
C GLY A 171 8.66 -10.91 28.56
N LEU A 172 8.79 -11.78 27.55
CA LEU A 172 8.47 -13.20 27.69
C LEU A 172 9.67 -13.99 28.28
N THR A 173 9.40 -14.87 29.22
CA THR A 173 10.42 -15.62 30.00
C THR A 173 11.42 -16.37 29.10
N TYR A 174 10.96 -16.95 27.98
CA TYR A 174 11.87 -17.66 27.09
C TYR A 174 12.83 -16.71 26.34
N VAL A 175 12.42 -15.45 26.09
CA VAL A 175 13.27 -14.43 25.48
C VAL A 175 14.29 -13.92 26.49
N GLU A 176 13.89 -13.70 27.76
CA GLU A 176 14.79 -13.34 28.84
C GLU A 176 15.85 -14.43 29.05
N SER A 177 15.43 -15.70 29.00
CA SER A 177 16.35 -16.83 29.08
C SER A 177 17.34 -16.85 27.90
N ALA A 178 16.87 -16.57 26.66
CA ALA A 178 17.74 -16.50 25.50
C ALA A 178 18.78 -15.36 25.61
N VAL A 179 18.38 -14.22 26.15
CA VAL A 179 19.31 -13.10 26.44
C VAL A 179 20.32 -13.49 27.53
N ALA A 180 19.88 -14.18 28.60
CA ALA A 180 20.74 -14.58 29.69
C ALA A 180 21.84 -15.56 29.26
N ILE A 181 21.57 -16.47 28.31
CA ILE A 181 22.57 -17.37 27.74
C ILE A 181 23.43 -16.73 26.64
N GLY A 182 23.28 -15.42 26.38
CA GLY A 182 24.15 -14.66 25.49
C GLY A 182 23.79 -14.70 24.00
N VAL A 183 22.55 -14.98 23.64
CA VAL A 183 22.11 -14.89 22.21
C VAL A 183 22.31 -13.48 21.67
N SER A 184 22.98 -13.33 20.54
CA SER A 184 23.26 -12.02 19.94
C SER A 184 21.96 -11.30 19.52
N LYS A 185 21.95 -9.96 19.58
CA LYS A 185 20.78 -9.12 19.25
C LYS A 185 20.24 -9.38 17.85
N LEU A 186 21.11 -9.58 16.84
CA LEU A 186 20.70 -9.88 15.48
C LEU A 186 20.02 -11.26 15.39
N ARG A 187 20.59 -12.28 16.02
CA ARG A 187 20.00 -13.61 16.08
C ARG A 187 18.65 -13.57 16.77
N LEU A 188 18.54 -12.89 17.91
CA LEU A 188 17.29 -12.69 18.63
C LEU A 188 16.22 -12.03 17.73
N PHE A 189 16.61 -10.99 16.98
CA PHE A 189 15.72 -10.32 16.06
C PHE A 189 15.16 -11.26 14.99
N PHE A 190 16.01 -11.92 14.21
CA PHE A 190 15.57 -12.73 13.09
C PHE A 190 14.91 -14.05 13.48
N THR A 191 15.33 -14.69 14.61
CA THR A 191 14.83 -16.01 14.98
C THR A 191 13.65 -15.99 15.94
N ILE A 192 13.47 -14.91 16.70
CA ILE A 192 12.42 -14.83 17.74
C ILE A 192 11.48 -13.65 17.48
N LEU A 193 12.04 -12.43 17.42
CA LEU A 193 11.23 -11.23 17.38
C LEU A 193 10.47 -11.06 16.04
N LEU A 194 11.18 -11.14 14.95
CA LEU A 194 10.58 -10.94 13.62
C LEU A 194 9.47 -11.97 13.33
N PRO A 195 9.66 -13.30 13.56
CA PRO A 195 8.58 -14.26 13.39
C PRO A 195 7.39 -14.02 14.32
N ALA A 196 7.62 -13.54 15.53
CA ALA A 196 6.54 -13.24 16.50
C ALA A 196 5.73 -11.99 16.10
N ILE A 197 6.36 -11.01 15.45
CA ILE A 197 5.74 -9.76 15.00
C ILE A 197 4.99 -9.95 13.66
N MET A 198 5.45 -10.84 12.79
CA MET A 198 4.94 -11.02 11.42
C MET A 198 3.42 -11.24 11.31
N PRO A 199 2.74 -12.03 12.18
CA PRO A 199 1.30 -12.21 12.06
C PRO A 199 0.52 -10.90 12.21
N LEU A 200 0.87 -10.06 13.19
CA LEU A 200 0.22 -8.77 13.39
C LEU A 200 0.59 -7.77 12.28
N LEU A 201 1.86 -7.76 11.89
CA LEU A 201 2.37 -6.89 10.85
C LEU A 201 1.71 -7.20 9.49
N SER A 202 1.51 -8.47 9.14
CA SER A 202 0.85 -8.86 7.90
C SER A 202 -0.58 -8.34 7.80
N VAL A 203 -1.35 -8.39 8.88
CA VAL A 203 -2.70 -7.79 8.95
C VAL A 203 -2.62 -6.29 8.72
N HIS A 204 -1.65 -5.60 9.32
CA HIS A 204 -1.49 -4.16 9.15
C HIS A 204 -1.00 -3.77 7.75
N ILE A 205 -0.21 -4.60 7.08
CA ILE A 205 0.17 -4.38 5.67
C ILE A 205 -1.08 -4.45 4.78
N VAL A 206 -1.94 -5.45 4.98
CA VAL A 206 -3.18 -5.58 4.19
C VAL A 206 -4.13 -4.40 4.42
N LEU A 207 -4.31 -3.96 5.67
CA LEU A 207 -5.09 -2.75 5.97
C LEU A 207 -4.43 -1.49 5.41
N GLY A 208 -3.11 -1.42 5.44
CA GLY A 208 -2.32 -0.33 4.88
C GLY A 208 -2.49 -0.18 3.37
N LEU A 209 -2.62 -1.29 2.63
CA LEU A 209 -2.89 -1.24 1.19
C LEU A 209 -4.12 -0.40 0.85
N SER A 210 -5.23 -0.63 1.55
CA SER A 210 -6.45 0.16 1.34
C SER A 210 -6.27 1.63 1.71
N GLY A 211 -5.55 1.91 2.80
CA GLY A 211 -5.23 3.28 3.22
C GLY A 211 -4.37 4.02 2.20
N VAL A 212 -3.38 3.34 1.62
CA VAL A 212 -2.51 3.92 0.57
C VAL A 212 -3.30 4.16 -0.72
N ILE A 213 -4.16 3.23 -1.15
CA ILE A 213 -5.02 3.40 -2.33
C ILE A 213 -5.92 4.64 -2.15
N ILE A 214 -6.56 4.78 -0.99
CA ILE A 214 -7.41 5.95 -0.71
C ILE A 214 -6.59 7.24 -0.71
N SER A 215 -5.42 7.25 -0.09
CA SER A 215 -4.54 8.43 -0.04
C SER A 215 -4.02 8.81 -1.43
N GLU A 216 -3.62 7.83 -2.23
CA GLU A 216 -3.19 8.00 -3.62
C GLU A 216 -4.32 8.58 -4.48
N ALA A 217 -5.53 7.99 -4.39
CA ALA A 217 -6.69 8.48 -5.12
C ALA A 217 -7.07 9.92 -4.70
N THR A 218 -6.98 10.24 -3.40
CA THR A 218 -7.25 11.58 -2.89
C THR A 218 -6.25 12.61 -3.44
N LEU A 219 -4.95 12.27 -3.44
CA LEU A 219 -3.92 13.14 -4.01
C LEU A 219 -4.09 13.28 -5.52
N GLY A 220 -4.44 12.20 -6.22
CA GLY A 220 -4.74 12.21 -7.65
C GLY A 220 -5.91 13.14 -7.98
N PHE A 221 -7.00 13.05 -7.24
CA PHE A 221 -8.17 13.92 -7.37
C PHE A 221 -7.83 15.41 -7.13
N LEU A 222 -6.92 15.70 -6.19
CA LEU A 222 -6.42 17.06 -5.95
C LEU A 222 -5.43 17.57 -7.01
N GLY A 223 -5.18 16.80 -8.07
CA GLY A 223 -4.20 17.14 -9.09
C GLY A 223 -2.74 17.01 -8.63
N LEU A 224 -2.51 16.30 -7.52
CA LEU A 224 -1.18 16.03 -6.97
C LEU A 224 -0.79 14.54 -7.17
N GLY A 225 -1.42 13.85 -8.10
CA GLY A 225 -1.13 12.46 -8.43
C GLY A 225 0.27 12.28 -9.02
N GLY A 226 0.85 11.09 -8.82
CA GLY A 226 2.15 10.73 -9.41
C GLY A 226 2.05 10.26 -10.86
N SER A 227 0.85 10.12 -11.42
CA SER A 227 0.59 9.65 -12.78
C SER A 227 -0.85 9.90 -13.18
N GLU A 228 -1.08 10.05 -14.50
CA GLU A 228 -2.41 10.07 -15.12
C GLU A 228 -3.13 8.72 -15.05
N TYR A 229 -2.42 7.66 -14.61
CA TYR A 229 -2.91 6.28 -14.58
C TYR A 229 -3.63 5.92 -13.27
N SER A 230 -3.80 6.85 -12.35
CA SER A 230 -4.45 6.58 -11.08
C SER A 230 -5.97 6.72 -11.18
N TRP A 231 -6.70 5.96 -10.36
CA TRP A 231 -8.16 6.15 -10.27
C TRP A 231 -8.52 7.56 -9.81
N GLY A 232 -7.69 8.18 -8.95
CA GLY A 232 -7.92 9.54 -8.47
C GLY A 232 -7.80 10.61 -9.55
N SER A 233 -6.92 10.42 -10.52
CA SER A 233 -6.76 11.35 -11.64
C SER A 233 -7.85 11.20 -12.73
N MET A 234 -8.64 10.12 -12.65
CA MET A 234 -9.76 9.86 -13.59
C MET A 234 -11.07 10.50 -13.12
N LEU A 235 -11.14 10.94 -11.87
CA LEU A 235 -12.32 11.59 -11.26
C LEU A 235 -12.30 13.10 -11.50
#